data_e6ff1080cd3d70cf48f68ceccffb67c4
#
_entry.id   e6ff1080cd3d70cf48f68ceccffb67c4
#
_cell.length_a   1.000
_cell.length_b   1.000
_cell.length_c   1.000
_cell.angle_alpha   90.00
_cell.angle_beta   90.00
_cell.angle_gamma   90.00
#
_symmetry.space_group_name_H-M   'P 1'
#
loop_
_entity.id
_entity.type
_entity.pdbx_description
1 polymer ?
#
loop_
_entity_poly.entity_id
_entity_poly.type
_entity_poly.pdbx_seq_one_letter_code
_entity_poly.pdbx_strand_id
1 'polypeptide(L)'
;MTRTDFVLSAFFIAALTTVWAQNTELAPVVSRVISQKIELPGELQAFESVSIHSKLRAFVDRMLVDRGSPVKKGQLLAVLTAPEMTAELAQAESRVQAAESDRLQAEAQLAATQSTLDRLAKASETPGAISGNELVQVRKQVEAGQALVQSKRQAVSAAEGLVRAQKDLQAYLQITAPFDGIVTERLVHPGALVGPAADPAMLVIQQVSHLRLVVAVPEENAGEIVRGARVEFRVPAFPDRAYTGAVARSAHSLDQKMRTMAVELDVFNPDGSLSPGMYTSVKWPLRRAHASLLVPKTSVVTTTERTFVIRNHDGTAEWVNVVKGTPDGDLTEVSGNLRSGDMVVRRATDEIREGSPLTGSKKSP
;
A
#
# COMPACT_ATOMS: atom_id res chain seq x y z
N MET A 1 -56.07 -1.49 -108.44
CA MET A 1 -54.93 -2.28 -108.88
C MET A 1 -53.73 -1.63 -108.31
N THR A 2 -53.15 -2.15 -107.33
CA THR A 2 -52.03 -3.03 -107.08
C THR A 2 -51.74 -3.16 -105.58
N ARG A 3 -51.57 -4.34 -105.14
CA ARG A 3 -51.22 -4.77 -103.81
C ARG A 3 -49.83 -4.32 -103.44
N THR A 4 -49.64 -3.92 -102.21
CA THR A 4 -48.31 -3.85 -101.57
C THR A 4 -48.36 -4.56 -100.23
N ASP A 5 -47.57 -5.60 -100.16
CA ASP A 5 -47.38 -6.47 -98.97
C ASP A 5 -46.58 -5.75 -97.87
N PHE A 6 -47.06 -5.82 -96.63
CA PHE A 6 -46.38 -5.28 -95.43
C PHE A 6 -45.73 -6.36 -94.64
N VAL A 7 -44.41 -6.46 -94.76
CA VAL A 7 -43.57 -7.38 -93.95
C VAL A 7 -43.30 -6.76 -92.62
N LEU A 8 -43.82 -7.40 -91.58
CA LEU A 8 -43.58 -7.00 -90.15
C LEU A 8 -42.30 -7.64 -89.67
N SER A 9 -41.23 -6.81 -89.50
CA SER A 9 -39.96 -7.26 -88.95
C SER A 9 -39.98 -7.02 -87.41
N ALA A 10 -40.06 -8.07 -86.60
CA ALA A 10 -39.97 -8.02 -85.13
C ALA A 10 -38.52 -7.81 -84.65
N PHE A 11 -38.22 -6.62 -84.15
CA PHE A 11 -36.96 -6.29 -83.51
C PHE A 11 -36.99 -6.78 -82.01
N PHE A 12 -36.24 -7.83 -81.66
CA PHE A 12 -36.06 -8.32 -80.32
C PHE A 12 -34.92 -7.50 -79.65
N ILE A 13 -35.29 -6.48 -78.83
CA ILE A 13 -34.32 -5.70 -78.05
C ILE A 13 -33.95 -6.54 -76.82
N ALA A 14 -32.78 -7.18 -76.81
CA ALA A 14 -32.15 -7.79 -75.66
C ALA A 14 -31.59 -6.65 -74.78
N ALA A 15 -32.31 -6.31 -73.69
CA ALA A 15 -31.79 -5.40 -72.65
C ALA A 15 -30.63 -6.08 -71.95
N LEU A 16 -29.38 -5.78 -72.26
CA LEU A 16 -28.21 -6.05 -71.49
C LEU A 16 -28.26 -5.17 -70.23
N THR A 17 -28.65 -5.75 -69.09
CA THR A 17 -28.45 -5.12 -67.79
C THR A 17 -26.97 -5.17 -67.48
N THR A 18 -26.22 -4.10 -67.74
CA THR A 18 -24.85 -3.92 -67.25
C THR A 18 -24.92 -3.77 -65.74
N VAL A 19 -24.60 -4.88 -65.02
CA VAL A 19 -24.37 -4.85 -63.58
C VAL A 19 -23.07 -4.08 -63.39
N TRP A 20 -23.15 -2.86 -62.92
CA TRP A 20 -22.00 -2.05 -62.52
C TRP A 20 -21.40 -2.70 -61.27
N ALA A 21 -20.30 -3.41 -61.42
CA ALA A 21 -19.51 -3.92 -60.30
C ALA A 21 -18.87 -2.70 -59.61
N GLN A 22 -19.30 -2.38 -58.43
CA GLN A 22 -18.70 -1.33 -57.62
C GLN A 22 -17.30 -1.76 -57.18
N ASN A 23 -16.28 -0.98 -57.58
CA ASN A 23 -14.89 -1.21 -57.13
C ASN A 23 -14.81 -0.89 -55.63
N THR A 24 -14.96 -1.90 -54.78
CA THR A 24 -15.14 -1.76 -53.34
C THR A 24 -13.87 -2.12 -52.63
N GLU A 25 -13.25 -1.17 -51.96
CA GLU A 25 -12.06 -1.41 -51.13
C GLU A 25 -12.42 -2.34 -49.97
N LEU A 26 -11.70 -3.46 -49.83
CA LEU A 26 -11.91 -4.42 -48.77
C LEU A 26 -10.86 -4.24 -47.65
N ALA A 27 -11.26 -4.48 -46.41
CA ALA A 27 -10.40 -4.48 -45.24
C ALA A 27 -10.59 -5.78 -44.46
N PRO A 28 -9.50 -6.35 -43.91
CA PRO A 28 -9.58 -7.58 -43.08
C PRO A 28 -10.16 -7.26 -41.69
N VAL A 29 -10.96 -8.18 -41.17
CA VAL A 29 -11.34 -8.20 -39.74
C VAL A 29 -10.12 -8.62 -38.95
N VAL A 30 -9.67 -7.76 -38.04
CA VAL A 30 -8.49 -7.97 -37.21
C VAL A 30 -8.91 -8.42 -35.82
N SER A 31 -8.30 -9.47 -35.30
CA SER A 31 -8.48 -9.89 -33.92
C SER A 31 -7.33 -9.33 -33.07
N ARG A 32 -7.64 -8.47 -32.10
CA ARG A 32 -6.65 -7.84 -31.21
C ARG A 32 -7.23 -7.61 -29.82
N VAL A 33 -6.39 -7.72 -28.80
CA VAL A 33 -6.75 -7.29 -27.44
C VAL A 33 -6.78 -5.75 -27.42
N ILE A 34 -7.93 -5.18 -27.13
CA ILE A 34 -8.10 -3.72 -27.02
C ILE A 34 -7.53 -3.29 -25.66
N SER A 35 -6.55 -2.39 -25.68
CA SER A 35 -6.05 -1.72 -24.49
C SER A 35 -6.77 -0.39 -24.35
N GLN A 36 -7.76 -0.34 -23.49
CA GLN A 36 -8.46 0.89 -23.13
C GLN A 36 -7.93 1.41 -21.79
N LYS A 37 -7.89 2.72 -21.61
CA LYS A 37 -7.61 3.35 -20.32
C LYS A 37 -8.86 4.09 -19.88
N ILE A 38 -9.26 3.89 -18.63
CA ILE A 38 -10.30 4.68 -17.98
C ILE A 38 -9.66 5.62 -16.97
N GLU A 39 -10.25 6.77 -16.76
CA GLU A 39 -9.81 7.67 -15.70
C GLU A 39 -10.58 7.36 -14.43
N LEU A 40 -9.83 7.02 -13.37
CA LEU A 40 -10.37 6.74 -12.06
C LEU A 40 -9.86 7.77 -11.06
N PRO A 41 -10.68 8.20 -10.09
CA PRO A 41 -10.21 9.01 -8.99
C PRO A 41 -9.35 8.18 -8.05
N GLY A 42 -8.31 8.80 -7.50
CA GLY A 42 -7.48 8.23 -6.47
C GLY A 42 -7.09 9.27 -5.44
N GLU A 43 -6.63 8.81 -4.28
CA GLU A 43 -6.16 9.64 -3.18
C GLU A 43 -4.79 9.16 -2.71
N LEU A 44 -3.87 10.08 -2.56
CA LEU A 44 -2.55 9.82 -1.99
C LEU A 44 -2.65 9.77 -0.46
N GLN A 45 -2.18 8.68 0.14
CA GLN A 45 -2.10 8.50 1.58
C GLN A 45 -0.65 8.30 2.00
N ALA A 46 -0.32 8.69 3.23
CA ALA A 46 0.99 8.38 3.79
C ALA A 46 1.19 6.86 3.85
N PHE A 47 2.42 6.39 3.57
CA PHE A 47 2.74 4.96 3.70
C PHE A 47 2.67 4.51 5.16
N GLU A 48 3.21 5.31 6.07
CA GLU A 48 3.07 5.16 7.51
C GLU A 48 2.56 6.48 8.09
N SER A 49 1.60 6.38 9.00
CA SER A 49 1.04 7.50 9.74
C SER A 49 0.82 7.08 11.20
N VAL A 50 1.33 7.87 12.13
CA VAL A 50 1.18 7.59 13.55
C VAL A 50 0.83 8.84 14.34
N SER A 51 -0.14 8.71 15.22
CA SER A 51 -0.47 9.68 16.25
C SER A 51 0.35 9.34 17.51
N ILE A 52 1.26 10.22 17.88
CA ILE A 52 2.14 10.06 19.04
C ILE A 52 1.42 10.49 20.30
N HIS A 53 1.34 9.56 21.26
CA HIS A 53 0.81 9.80 22.59
C HIS A 53 1.89 9.53 23.63
N SER A 54 1.79 10.17 24.81
CA SER A 54 2.61 9.81 25.96
C SER A 54 2.13 8.48 26.53
N LYS A 55 3.08 7.60 26.92
CA LYS A 55 2.76 6.37 27.65
C LYS A 55 2.47 6.61 29.14
N LEU A 56 2.88 7.76 29.64
CA LEU A 56 2.76 8.13 31.04
C LEU A 56 2.08 9.50 31.17
N ARG A 57 1.42 9.70 32.29
CA ARG A 57 0.88 11.01 32.65
C ARG A 57 2.02 11.94 33.03
N ALA A 58 2.20 13.02 32.28
CA ALA A 58 3.31 13.95 32.47
C ALA A 58 2.99 15.31 31.87
N PHE A 59 3.74 16.34 32.22
CA PHE A 59 3.66 17.66 31.60
C PHE A 59 4.67 17.77 30.45
N VAL A 60 4.31 18.45 29.39
CA VAL A 60 5.23 18.78 28.29
C VAL A 60 6.19 19.87 28.78
N ASP A 61 7.46 19.53 28.96
CA ASP A 61 8.53 20.51 29.31
C ASP A 61 8.93 21.29 28.05
N ARG A 62 9.36 20.58 27.00
CA ARG A 62 9.82 21.19 25.76
C ARG A 62 9.38 20.38 24.53
N MET A 63 9.02 21.13 23.47
CA MET A 63 8.83 20.60 22.14
C MET A 63 10.04 20.98 21.28
N LEU A 64 10.69 20.00 20.63
CA LEU A 64 11.90 20.19 19.82
C LEU A 64 11.59 20.25 18.33
N VAL A 65 10.36 19.97 17.94
CA VAL A 65 9.87 19.95 16.57
C VAL A 65 8.54 20.71 16.47
N ASP A 66 8.23 21.17 15.26
CA ASP A 66 6.97 21.82 14.94
C ASP A 66 6.35 21.21 13.68
N ARG A 67 5.12 21.64 13.34
CA ARG A 67 4.47 21.28 12.06
C ARG A 67 5.41 21.58 10.88
N GLY A 68 5.55 20.63 9.97
CA GLY A 68 6.45 20.71 8.82
C GLY A 68 7.90 20.29 9.10
N SER A 69 8.28 20.04 10.36
CA SER A 69 9.64 19.59 10.68
C SER A 69 9.90 18.19 10.16
N PRO A 70 11.00 17.97 9.37
CA PRO A 70 11.45 16.63 9.04
C PRO A 70 12.06 15.96 10.28
N VAL A 71 11.77 14.67 10.47
CA VAL A 71 12.25 13.87 11.59
C VAL A 71 12.83 12.54 11.14
N LYS A 72 13.84 12.05 11.87
CA LYS A 72 14.46 10.76 11.65
C LYS A 72 14.05 9.79 12.75
N LYS A 73 14.00 8.50 12.43
CA LYS A 73 13.77 7.43 13.40
C LYS A 73 14.70 7.56 14.62
N GLY A 74 14.13 7.52 15.82
CA GLY A 74 14.84 7.69 17.08
C GLY A 74 15.16 9.14 17.46
N GLN A 75 14.86 10.12 16.60
CA GLN A 75 15.07 11.53 16.92
C GLN A 75 14.15 11.96 18.06
N LEU A 76 14.69 12.71 19.03
CA LEU A 76 13.94 13.27 20.14
C LEU A 76 13.02 14.39 19.65
N LEU A 77 11.73 14.27 19.94
CA LEU A 77 10.66 15.17 19.50
C LEU A 77 10.19 16.09 20.61
N ALA A 78 10.05 15.52 21.81
CA ALA A 78 9.59 16.24 23.00
C ALA A 78 10.21 15.66 24.25
N VAL A 79 10.34 16.51 25.26
CA VAL A 79 10.73 16.13 26.60
C VAL A 79 9.54 16.38 27.53
N LEU A 80 9.21 15.36 28.30
CA LEU A 80 8.15 15.42 29.31
C LEU A 80 8.77 15.50 30.71
N THR A 81 8.05 16.04 31.65
CA THR A 81 8.42 16.07 33.05
C THR A 81 7.31 15.49 33.91
N ALA A 82 7.71 14.65 34.85
CA ALA A 82 6.85 14.04 35.87
C ALA A 82 7.59 14.09 37.20
N PRO A 83 7.40 15.15 38.01
CA PRO A 83 8.13 15.34 39.29
C PRO A 83 7.98 14.15 40.26
N GLU A 84 6.80 13.51 40.23
CA GLU A 84 6.50 12.35 41.07
C GLU A 84 7.46 11.18 40.79
N MET A 85 7.74 10.92 39.51
CA MET A 85 8.67 9.86 39.10
C MET A 85 10.10 10.13 39.48
N THR A 86 10.50 11.41 39.49
CA THR A 86 11.84 11.79 39.99
C THR A 86 11.97 11.53 41.49
N ALA A 87 10.91 11.83 42.24
CA ALA A 87 10.88 11.55 43.69
C ALA A 87 10.89 10.04 43.99
N GLU A 88 10.13 9.24 43.22
CA GLU A 88 10.11 7.78 43.32
C GLU A 88 11.47 7.16 42.99
N LEU A 89 12.17 7.66 41.98
CA LEU A 89 13.54 7.21 41.67
C LEU A 89 14.50 7.53 42.83
N ALA A 90 14.48 8.75 43.33
CA ALA A 90 15.32 9.14 44.48
C ALA A 90 15.04 8.26 45.73
N GLN A 91 13.77 7.91 45.97
CA GLN A 91 13.39 6.97 47.02
C GLN A 91 13.97 5.55 46.78
N ALA A 92 13.86 5.06 45.54
CA ALA A 92 14.42 3.75 45.19
C ALA A 92 15.96 3.70 45.35
N GLU A 93 16.65 4.76 44.91
CA GLU A 93 18.09 4.91 45.08
C GLU A 93 18.50 4.95 46.57
N SER A 94 17.72 5.65 47.40
CA SER A 94 17.96 5.63 48.86
C SER A 94 17.80 4.25 49.49
N ARG A 95 16.87 3.42 48.97
CA ARG A 95 16.72 2.01 49.42
C ARG A 95 17.93 1.15 49.06
N VAL A 96 18.55 1.37 47.90
CA VAL A 96 19.80 0.69 47.50
C VAL A 96 20.89 1.04 48.50
N GLN A 97 21.08 2.32 48.86
CA GLN A 97 22.10 2.76 49.82
C GLN A 97 21.89 2.14 51.22
N ALA A 98 20.63 2.04 51.67
CA ALA A 98 20.32 1.36 52.94
C ALA A 98 20.66 -0.14 52.89
N ALA A 99 20.27 -0.83 51.81
CA ALA A 99 20.57 -2.25 51.64
C ALA A 99 22.10 -2.54 51.52
N GLU A 100 22.84 -1.65 50.87
CA GLU A 100 24.32 -1.73 50.81
C GLU A 100 24.95 -1.53 52.17
N SER A 101 24.46 -0.57 52.96
CA SER A 101 24.93 -0.36 54.36
C SER A 101 24.70 -1.60 55.20
N ASP A 102 23.55 -2.23 55.12
CA ASP A 102 23.20 -3.47 55.80
C ASP A 102 24.14 -4.63 55.38
N ARG A 103 24.45 -4.74 54.07
CA ARG A 103 25.38 -5.75 53.55
C ARG A 103 26.78 -5.54 54.09
N LEU A 104 27.28 -4.30 54.09
CA LEU A 104 28.59 -3.95 54.63
C LEU A 104 28.69 -4.29 56.14
N GLN A 105 27.63 -4.00 56.91
CA GLN A 105 27.55 -4.35 58.33
C GLN A 105 27.63 -5.87 58.53
N ALA A 106 26.88 -6.65 57.74
CA ALA A 106 26.90 -8.11 57.80
C ALA A 106 28.31 -8.69 57.43
N GLU A 107 28.93 -8.10 56.38
CA GLU A 107 30.32 -8.51 56.00
C GLU A 107 31.36 -8.20 57.09
N ALA A 108 31.25 -7.02 57.72
CA ALA A 108 32.13 -6.69 58.86
C ALA A 108 31.97 -7.65 60.07
N GLN A 109 30.71 -8.01 60.38
CA GLN A 109 30.41 -9.00 61.44
C GLN A 109 30.95 -10.39 61.08
N LEU A 110 30.78 -10.84 59.82
CA LEU A 110 31.35 -12.10 59.33
C LEU A 110 32.88 -12.09 59.43
N ALA A 111 33.54 -11.01 59.02
CA ALA A 111 35.01 -10.89 59.13
C ALA A 111 35.52 -10.97 60.58
N ALA A 112 34.81 -10.37 61.52
CA ALA A 112 35.16 -10.49 62.99
C ALA A 112 35.00 -11.94 63.46
N THR A 113 33.92 -12.63 63.11
CA THR A 113 33.68 -14.04 63.50
C THR A 113 34.70 -14.98 62.83
N GLN A 114 35.01 -14.75 61.52
CA GLN A 114 36.03 -15.49 60.79
C GLN A 114 37.43 -15.37 61.48
N SER A 115 37.83 -14.13 61.87
CA SER A 115 39.07 -13.89 62.58
C SER A 115 39.11 -14.63 63.91
N THR A 116 37.97 -14.77 64.61
CA THR A 116 37.85 -15.52 65.83
C THR A 116 38.03 -17.02 65.57
N LEU A 117 37.39 -17.56 64.51
CA LEU A 117 37.59 -18.97 64.12
C LEU A 117 39.06 -19.28 63.82
N ASP A 118 39.72 -18.40 63.02
CA ASP A 118 41.13 -18.59 62.65
C ASP A 118 42.05 -18.61 63.83
N ARG A 119 41.82 -17.78 64.88
CA ARG A 119 42.56 -17.79 66.12
C ARG A 119 42.33 -19.09 66.94
N LEU A 120 41.06 -19.51 67.06
CA LEU A 120 40.70 -20.74 67.76
C LEU A 120 41.25 -21.97 67.05
N ALA A 121 41.21 -22.00 65.72
CA ALA A 121 41.77 -23.09 64.91
C ALA A 121 43.29 -23.24 65.18
N LYS A 122 44.02 -22.12 65.15
CA LYS A 122 45.47 -22.13 65.52
C LYS A 122 45.74 -22.61 66.97
N ALA A 123 44.93 -22.15 67.94
CA ALA A 123 45.09 -22.57 69.32
C ALA A 123 44.73 -24.05 69.52
N SER A 124 43.83 -24.63 68.70
CA SER A 124 43.50 -26.09 68.81
C SER A 124 44.60 -27.02 68.33
N GLU A 125 45.66 -26.50 67.68
CA GLU A 125 46.87 -27.28 67.36
C GLU A 125 47.64 -27.74 68.63
N THR A 126 47.41 -27.05 69.78
CA THR A 126 47.97 -27.44 71.07
C THR A 126 46.99 -28.36 71.81
N PRO A 127 47.34 -29.63 72.10
CA PRO A 127 46.46 -30.56 72.79
C PRO A 127 45.90 -30.02 74.09
N GLY A 128 44.62 -30.03 74.31
CA GLY A 128 43.93 -29.56 75.52
C GLY A 128 43.70 -28.04 75.64
N ALA A 129 44.12 -27.21 74.67
CA ALA A 129 44.02 -25.76 74.76
C ALA A 129 42.57 -25.23 74.51
N ILE A 130 41.74 -25.98 73.74
CA ILE A 130 40.36 -25.56 73.41
C ILE A 130 39.41 -26.76 73.39
N SER A 131 38.20 -26.56 73.81
CA SER A 131 37.10 -27.54 73.66
C SER A 131 36.69 -27.74 72.20
N GLY A 132 36.59 -29.00 71.75
CA GLY A 132 36.13 -29.31 70.43
C GLY A 132 34.70 -28.73 70.10
N ASN A 133 33.87 -28.61 71.11
CA ASN A 133 32.56 -28.00 71.04
C ASN A 133 32.64 -26.52 70.71
N GLU A 134 33.58 -25.78 71.26
CA GLU A 134 33.74 -24.34 71.02
C GLU A 134 34.16 -24.06 69.59
N LEU A 135 35.06 -24.83 68.99
CA LEU A 135 35.45 -24.71 67.59
C LEU A 135 34.28 -25.01 66.66
N VAL A 136 33.47 -26.04 66.94
CA VAL A 136 32.28 -26.38 66.18
C VAL A 136 31.23 -25.24 66.22
N GLN A 137 31.01 -24.66 67.40
CA GLN A 137 30.07 -23.57 67.59
C GLN A 137 30.48 -22.33 66.79
N VAL A 138 31.74 -21.90 66.83
CA VAL A 138 32.19 -20.72 66.06
C VAL A 138 32.16 -20.98 64.55
N ARG A 139 32.49 -22.24 64.14
CA ARG A 139 32.31 -22.59 62.69
C ARG A 139 30.87 -22.44 62.21
N LYS A 140 29.92 -22.89 63.06
CA LYS A 140 28.48 -22.70 62.74
C LYS A 140 28.07 -21.24 62.74
N GLN A 141 28.67 -20.38 63.55
CA GLN A 141 28.44 -18.93 63.50
C GLN A 141 28.98 -18.31 62.20
N VAL A 142 30.15 -18.78 61.71
CA VAL A 142 30.69 -18.34 60.42
C VAL A 142 29.77 -18.77 59.27
N GLU A 143 29.29 -20.01 59.25
CA GLU A 143 28.33 -20.49 58.27
C GLU A 143 27.05 -19.63 58.29
N ALA A 144 26.48 -19.31 59.43
CA ALA A 144 25.32 -18.43 59.60
C ALA A 144 25.61 -17.00 59.12
N GLY A 145 26.80 -16.47 59.40
CA GLY A 145 27.25 -15.15 58.92
C GLY A 145 27.39 -15.11 57.43
N GLN A 146 27.92 -16.17 56.80
CA GLN A 146 27.96 -16.27 55.31
C GLN A 146 26.58 -16.30 54.71
N ALA A 147 25.64 -17.05 55.28
CA ALA A 147 24.23 -17.08 54.81
C ALA A 147 23.58 -15.71 54.97
N LEU A 148 23.85 -14.97 56.04
CA LEU A 148 23.34 -13.62 56.25
C LEU A 148 23.89 -12.64 55.20
N VAL A 149 25.18 -12.65 54.93
CA VAL A 149 25.81 -11.83 53.90
C VAL A 149 25.19 -12.14 52.53
N GLN A 150 24.97 -13.41 52.20
CA GLN A 150 24.33 -13.80 50.96
C GLN A 150 22.88 -13.27 50.87
N SER A 151 22.11 -13.36 51.94
CA SER A 151 20.76 -12.79 52.04
C SER A 151 20.77 -11.26 51.82
N LYS A 152 21.71 -10.54 52.43
CA LYS A 152 21.84 -9.09 52.26
C LYS A 152 22.26 -8.69 50.84
N ARG A 153 23.12 -9.50 50.18
CA ARG A 153 23.46 -9.32 48.76
C ARG A 153 22.23 -9.45 47.86
N GLN A 154 21.36 -10.40 48.13
CA GLN A 154 20.10 -10.55 47.40
C GLN A 154 19.18 -9.36 47.62
N ALA A 155 19.12 -8.80 48.84
CA ALA A 155 18.36 -7.60 49.12
C ALA A 155 18.88 -6.37 48.36
N VAL A 156 20.20 -6.18 48.23
CA VAL A 156 20.78 -5.14 47.35
C VAL A 156 20.35 -5.33 45.90
N SER A 157 20.49 -6.55 45.35
CA SER A 157 20.11 -6.84 43.99
C SER A 157 18.62 -6.59 43.73
N ALA A 158 17.74 -6.89 44.67
CA ALA A 158 16.32 -6.60 44.58
C ALA A 158 16.06 -5.08 44.58
N ALA A 159 16.74 -4.31 45.43
CA ALA A 159 16.61 -2.85 45.44
C ALA A 159 17.14 -2.21 44.15
N GLU A 160 18.26 -2.68 43.60
CA GLU A 160 18.77 -2.26 42.29
C GLU A 160 17.78 -2.58 41.15
N GLY A 161 17.07 -3.71 41.25
CA GLY A 161 16.00 -4.07 40.31
C GLY A 161 14.88 -3.02 40.26
N LEU A 162 14.50 -2.48 41.44
CA LEU A 162 13.51 -1.38 41.51
C LEU A 162 14.04 -0.10 40.88
N VAL A 163 15.30 0.28 41.10
CA VAL A 163 15.92 1.45 40.46
C VAL A 163 15.92 1.30 38.93
N ARG A 164 16.28 0.12 38.41
CA ARG A 164 16.23 -0.13 36.96
C ARG A 164 14.82 0.04 36.42
N ALA A 165 13.81 -0.53 37.06
CA ALA A 165 12.42 -0.38 36.66
C ALA A 165 11.95 1.09 36.62
N GLN A 166 12.35 1.90 37.63
CA GLN A 166 12.03 3.32 37.63
C GLN A 166 12.74 4.10 36.51
N LYS A 167 14.01 3.78 36.22
CA LYS A 167 14.75 4.39 35.10
C LYS A 167 14.17 4.03 33.76
N ASP A 168 13.70 2.79 33.56
CA ASP A 168 13.02 2.35 32.33
C ASP A 168 11.70 3.11 32.14
N LEU A 169 10.95 3.37 33.21
CA LEU A 169 9.77 4.20 33.15
C LEU A 169 10.09 5.66 32.79
N GLN A 170 11.17 6.23 33.35
CA GLN A 170 11.61 7.59 33.02
C GLN A 170 12.02 7.75 31.55
N ALA A 171 12.51 6.68 30.90
CA ALA A 171 12.83 6.72 29.47
C ALA A 171 11.61 7.08 28.60
N TYR A 172 10.40 6.77 29.06
CA TYR A 172 9.17 7.14 28.34
C TYR A 172 8.83 8.64 28.41
N LEU A 173 9.53 9.42 29.21
CA LEU A 173 9.43 10.88 29.22
C LEU A 173 10.13 11.52 28.02
N GLN A 174 10.94 10.78 27.29
CA GLN A 174 11.58 11.20 26.06
C GLN A 174 10.79 10.66 24.88
N ILE A 175 10.06 11.53 24.20
CA ILE A 175 9.24 11.15 23.05
C ILE A 175 10.12 11.17 21.80
N THR A 176 10.23 10.03 21.12
CA THR A 176 11.05 9.88 19.92
C THR A 176 10.23 9.46 18.71
N ALA A 177 10.74 9.77 17.51
CA ALA A 177 10.11 9.38 16.24
C ALA A 177 10.24 7.87 15.98
N PRO A 178 9.16 7.16 15.62
CA PRO A 178 9.21 5.73 15.35
C PRO A 178 9.79 5.39 13.95
N PHE A 179 9.70 6.31 13.00
CA PHE A 179 10.20 6.19 11.62
C PHE A 179 10.59 7.57 11.05
N ASP A 180 11.22 7.56 9.87
CA ASP A 180 11.59 8.78 9.16
C ASP A 180 10.35 9.40 8.51
N GLY A 181 10.08 10.69 8.76
CA GLY A 181 8.87 11.34 8.26
C GLY A 181 8.86 12.84 8.48
N ILE A 182 7.66 13.41 8.39
CA ILE A 182 7.39 14.83 8.64
C ILE A 182 6.31 14.92 9.72
N VAL A 183 6.46 15.87 10.63
CA VAL A 183 5.42 16.24 11.59
C VAL A 183 4.32 16.98 10.84
N THR A 184 3.16 16.37 10.67
CA THR A 184 2.02 16.99 9.98
C THR A 184 1.15 17.81 10.91
N GLU A 185 1.08 17.41 12.19
CA GLU A 185 0.30 18.11 13.20
C GLU A 185 1.05 18.17 14.54
N ARG A 186 0.91 19.30 15.22
CA ARG A 186 1.31 19.48 16.62
C ARG A 186 0.09 19.98 17.39
N LEU A 187 -0.39 19.16 18.31
CA LEU A 187 -1.67 19.35 19.00
C LEU A 187 -1.51 19.77 20.47
N VAL A 188 -0.26 19.73 20.97
CA VAL A 188 0.07 20.12 22.35
C VAL A 188 1.17 21.16 22.39
N HIS A 189 1.23 21.91 23.51
CA HIS A 189 2.21 22.96 23.77
C HIS A 189 2.94 22.69 25.07
N PRO A 190 4.13 23.30 25.30
CA PRO A 190 4.79 23.30 26.61
C PRO A 190 3.82 23.70 27.73
N GLY A 191 3.86 22.99 28.84
CA GLY A 191 2.93 23.13 29.97
C GLY A 191 1.66 22.28 29.87
N ALA A 192 1.36 21.67 28.73
CA ALA A 192 0.18 20.79 28.58
C ALA A 192 0.37 19.49 29.37
N LEU A 193 -0.69 19.00 29.98
CA LEU A 193 -0.74 17.67 30.59
C LEU A 193 -1.07 16.65 29.52
N VAL A 194 -0.25 15.59 29.40
CA VAL A 194 -0.41 14.49 28.46
C VAL A 194 -0.46 13.15 29.15
N GLY A 195 -0.98 12.11 28.48
CA GLY A 195 -1.08 10.78 29.06
C GLY A 195 -1.58 9.72 28.08
N PRO A 196 -1.69 8.44 28.50
CA PRO A 196 -2.04 7.32 27.61
C PRO A 196 -3.44 7.41 26.99
N ALA A 197 -4.36 8.02 27.72
CA ALA A 197 -5.75 8.20 27.29
C ALA A 197 -6.08 9.66 26.99
N ALA A 198 -5.07 10.54 26.88
CA ALA A 198 -5.30 11.96 26.62
C ALA A 198 -5.60 12.17 25.14
N ASP A 199 -6.74 12.76 24.85
CA ASP A 199 -7.03 13.40 23.59
C ASP A 199 -6.77 14.91 23.75
N PRO A 200 -6.12 15.55 22.80
CA PRO A 200 -5.61 15.00 21.52
C PRO A 200 -4.25 14.29 21.64
N ALA A 201 -3.83 13.62 20.56
CA ALA A 201 -2.45 13.17 20.40
C ALA A 201 -1.48 14.35 20.56
N MET A 202 -0.22 14.09 20.89
CA MET A 202 0.81 15.13 20.99
C MET A 202 1.22 15.67 19.61
N LEU A 203 1.52 14.72 18.71
CA LEU A 203 2.03 14.95 17.37
C LEU A 203 1.44 13.90 16.43
N VAL A 204 1.30 14.26 15.14
CA VAL A 204 1.08 13.31 14.05
C VAL A 204 2.30 13.32 13.15
N ILE A 205 2.87 12.15 12.90
CA ILE A 205 4.02 11.97 12.01
C ILE A 205 3.58 11.11 10.83
N GLN A 206 3.94 11.55 9.62
CA GLN A 206 3.62 10.85 8.38
C GLN A 206 4.88 10.64 7.54
N GLN A 207 5.01 9.46 6.97
CA GLN A 207 6.03 9.18 5.97
C GLN A 207 5.57 9.73 4.61
N VAL A 208 6.33 10.71 4.07
CA VAL A 208 6.02 11.40 2.82
C VAL A 208 6.89 10.94 1.66
N SER A 209 8.09 10.41 1.94
CA SER A 209 9.02 9.90 0.90
C SER A 209 8.50 8.69 0.13
N HIS A 210 7.58 7.95 0.73
CA HIS A 210 6.84 6.84 0.15
C HIS A 210 5.36 7.04 0.45
N LEU A 211 4.52 6.98 -0.59
CA LEU A 211 3.08 7.20 -0.50
C LEU A 211 2.33 5.97 -1.02
N ARG A 212 1.08 5.85 -0.61
CA ARG A 212 0.10 4.91 -1.16
C ARG A 212 -0.92 5.70 -1.96
N LEU A 213 -1.07 5.37 -3.22
CA LEU A 213 -2.17 5.86 -4.03
C LEU A 213 -3.29 4.84 -3.96
N VAL A 214 -4.38 5.21 -3.31
CA VAL A 214 -5.59 4.37 -3.20
C VAL A 214 -6.53 4.74 -4.33
N VAL A 215 -6.89 3.75 -5.15
CA VAL A 215 -7.77 3.89 -6.32
C VAL A 215 -8.98 3.01 -6.12
N ALA A 216 -10.17 3.57 -6.30
CA ALA A 216 -11.43 2.85 -6.25
C ALA A 216 -11.74 2.26 -7.64
N VAL A 217 -11.41 0.98 -7.85
CA VAL A 217 -11.62 0.29 -9.12
C VAL A 217 -13.02 -0.32 -9.15
N PRO A 218 -13.87 -0.03 -10.18
CA PRO A 218 -15.19 -0.62 -10.31
C PRO A 218 -15.17 -2.15 -10.34
N GLU A 219 -16.21 -2.78 -9.81
CA GLU A 219 -16.38 -4.25 -9.74
C GLU A 219 -16.16 -4.93 -11.10
N GLU A 220 -16.70 -4.35 -12.15
CA GLU A 220 -16.57 -4.86 -13.54
C GLU A 220 -15.11 -4.98 -14.01
N ASN A 221 -14.19 -4.19 -13.44
CA ASN A 221 -12.76 -4.16 -13.79
C ASN A 221 -11.88 -4.82 -12.71
N ALA A 222 -12.47 -5.30 -11.61
CA ALA A 222 -11.73 -5.87 -10.49
C ALA A 222 -10.97 -7.17 -10.85
N GLY A 223 -11.48 -7.94 -11.82
CA GLY A 223 -10.83 -9.15 -12.31
C GLY A 223 -9.57 -8.92 -13.15
N GLU A 224 -9.34 -7.68 -13.60
CA GLU A 224 -8.21 -7.31 -14.47
C GLU A 224 -7.01 -6.71 -13.72
N ILE A 225 -7.07 -6.67 -12.40
CA ILE A 225 -6.02 -6.09 -11.55
C ILE A 225 -4.78 -6.99 -11.58
N VAL A 226 -3.68 -6.46 -12.14
CA VAL A 226 -2.40 -7.16 -12.20
C VAL A 226 -1.43 -6.53 -11.21
N ARG A 227 -1.00 -7.31 -10.21
CA ARG A 227 0.03 -6.88 -9.25
C ARG A 227 1.34 -6.57 -9.98
N GLY A 228 2.00 -5.46 -9.60
CA GLY A 228 3.23 -4.98 -10.23
C GLY A 228 3.00 -4.16 -11.51
N ALA A 229 1.77 -4.05 -12.02
CA ALA A 229 1.47 -3.20 -13.16
C ALA A 229 1.78 -1.73 -12.83
N ARG A 230 2.44 -1.05 -13.75
CA ARG A 230 2.69 0.40 -13.64
C ARG A 230 1.50 1.17 -14.17
N VAL A 231 1.00 2.09 -13.38
CA VAL A 231 -0.16 2.91 -13.68
C VAL A 231 0.23 4.38 -13.61
N GLU A 232 -0.08 5.12 -14.68
CA GLU A 232 0.15 6.55 -14.76
C GLU A 232 -0.97 7.31 -14.06
N PHE A 233 -0.62 8.34 -13.30
CA PHE A 233 -1.57 9.24 -12.68
C PHE A 233 -1.10 10.70 -12.76
N ARG A 234 -2.04 11.62 -12.63
CA ARG A 234 -1.80 13.05 -12.56
C ARG A 234 -2.42 13.64 -11.31
N VAL A 235 -1.78 14.69 -10.81
CA VAL A 235 -2.26 15.45 -9.66
C VAL A 235 -2.65 16.84 -10.13
N PRO A 236 -3.82 17.38 -9.79
CA PRO A 236 -4.25 18.70 -10.23
C PRO A 236 -3.28 19.83 -9.84
N ALA A 237 -2.55 19.67 -8.74
CA ALA A 237 -1.53 20.63 -8.32
C ALA A 237 -0.33 20.71 -9.27
N PHE A 238 -0.09 19.67 -10.10
CA PHE A 238 1.00 19.59 -11.06
C PHE A 238 0.51 19.03 -12.41
N PRO A 239 -0.31 19.80 -13.17
CA PRO A 239 -1.03 19.30 -14.34
C PRO A 239 -0.10 18.82 -15.47
N ASP A 240 1.09 19.42 -15.58
CA ASP A 240 2.08 19.10 -16.61
C ASP A 240 2.97 17.91 -16.27
N ARG A 241 2.87 17.39 -15.03
CA ARG A 241 3.64 16.22 -14.58
C ARG A 241 2.80 14.96 -14.55
N ALA A 242 3.31 13.92 -15.16
CA ALA A 242 2.78 12.56 -15.04
C ALA A 242 3.64 11.80 -14.02
N TYR A 243 2.98 11.16 -13.07
CA TYR A 243 3.60 10.31 -12.07
C TYR A 243 3.23 8.86 -12.36
N THR A 244 3.98 7.94 -11.78
CA THR A 244 3.76 6.50 -11.98
C THR A 244 3.74 5.80 -10.62
N GLY A 245 2.73 4.96 -10.40
CA GLY A 245 2.64 4.06 -9.26
C GLY A 245 2.63 2.60 -9.71
N ALA A 246 3.11 1.70 -8.87
CA ALA A 246 3.05 0.26 -9.10
C ALA A 246 1.93 -0.37 -8.25
N VAL A 247 1.04 -1.15 -8.87
CA VAL A 247 -0.01 -1.89 -8.15
C VAL A 247 0.64 -2.85 -7.15
N ALA A 248 0.46 -2.58 -5.88
CA ALA A 248 1.06 -3.35 -4.79
C ALA A 248 0.06 -4.34 -4.17
N ARG A 249 -1.14 -3.88 -3.89
CA ARG A 249 -2.17 -4.61 -3.14
C ARG A 249 -3.57 -4.29 -3.66
N SER A 250 -4.47 -5.26 -3.52
CA SER A 250 -5.91 -5.05 -3.65
C SER A 250 -6.59 -5.50 -2.35
N ALA A 251 -7.69 -4.85 -1.99
CA ALA A 251 -8.41 -5.16 -0.76
C ALA A 251 -9.07 -6.55 -0.76
N HIS A 252 -9.24 -7.17 -1.94
CA HIS A 252 -9.98 -8.43 -2.13
C HIS A 252 -11.40 -8.40 -1.51
N SER A 253 -11.93 -7.21 -1.29
CA SER A 253 -13.29 -6.95 -0.81
C SER A 253 -13.86 -5.76 -1.57
N LEU A 254 -15.17 -5.80 -1.82
CA LEU A 254 -15.89 -4.72 -2.47
C LEU A 254 -16.56 -3.82 -1.43
N ASP A 255 -16.47 -2.52 -1.63
CA ASP A 255 -17.37 -1.58 -0.97
C ASP A 255 -18.77 -1.77 -1.54
N GLN A 256 -19.70 -2.21 -0.69
CA GLN A 256 -21.08 -2.53 -1.13
C GLN A 256 -21.88 -1.31 -1.58
N LYS A 257 -21.54 -0.11 -1.11
CA LYS A 257 -22.24 1.13 -1.46
C LYS A 257 -21.79 1.67 -2.81
N MET A 258 -20.47 1.67 -3.03
CA MET A 258 -19.88 2.23 -4.25
C MET A 258 -19.61 1.19 -5.33
N ARG A 259 -19.74 -0.11 -5.03
CA ARG A 259 -19.42 -1.22 -5.94
C ARG A 259 -18.00 -1.12 -6.51
N THR A 260 -17.04 -0.78 -5.64
CA THR A 260 -15.64 -0.63 -6.02
C THR A 260 -14.74 -1.46 -5.12
N MET A 261 -13.58 -1.86 -5.65
CA MET A 261 -12.49 -2.49 -4.91
C MET A 261 -11.37 -1.47 -4.72
N ALA A 262 -10.93 -1.30 -3.48
CA ALA A 262 -9.77 -0.46 -3.19
C ALA A 262 -8.49 -1.17 -3.66
N VAL A 263 -7.72 -0.49 -4.51
CA VAL A 263 -6.41 -0.94 -5.00
C VAL A 263 -5.36 0.07 -4.58
N GLU A 264 -4.31 -0.41 -3.95
CA GLU A 264 -3.20 0.43 -3.48
C GLU A 264 -2.01 0.29 -4.43
N LEU A 265 -1.50 1.44 -4.86
CA LEU A 265 -0.27 1.56 -5.63
C LEU A 265 0.82 2.19 -4.76
N ASP A 266 2.02 1.62 -4.82
CA ASP A 266 3.18 2.21 -4.19
C ASP A 266 3.72 3.34 -5.06
N VAL A 267 3.92 4.52 -4.46
CA VAL A 267 4.41 5.74 -5.12
C VAL A 267 5.63 6.26 -4.37
N PHE A 268 6.79 6.28 -5.04
CA PHE A 268 8.00 6.87 -4.50
C PHE A 268 8.00 8.38 -4.74
N ASN A 269 8.30 9.15 -3.69
CA ASN A 269 8.24 10.61 -3.66
C ASN A 269 9.52 11.18 -3.01
N PRO A 270 10.69 10.96 -3.62
CA PRO A 270 11.97 11.35 -3.02
C PRO A 270 12.16 12.85 -2.93
N ASP A 271 11.55 13.62 -3.82
CA ASP A 271 11.59 15.07 -3.87
C ASP A 271 10.56 15.75 -2.94
N GLY A 272 9.66 14.97 -2.30
CA GLY A 272 8.62 15.47 -1.41
C GLY A 272 7.57 16.36 -2.10
N SER A 273 7.48 16.34 -3.42
CA SER A 273 6.53 17.18 -4.17
C SER A 273 5.07 16.77 -3.97
N LEU A 274 4.84 15.49 -3.74
CA LEU A 274 3.51 14.96 -3.45
C LEU A 274 3.25 14.95 -1.94
N SER A 275 2.01 15.25 -1.56
CA SER A 275 1.58 15.24 -0.16
C SER A 275 0.43 14.26 0.06
N PRO A 276 0.36 13.60 1.22
CA PRO A 276 -0.82 12.85 1.63
C PRO A 276 -2.07 13.72 1.58
N GLY A 277 -3.21 13.15 1.19
CA GLY A 277 -4.48 13.85 1.01
C GLY A 277 -4.67 14.48 -0.37
N MET A 278 -3.67 14.46 -1.26
CA MET A 278 -3.85 14.94 -2.63
C MET A 278 -4.71 13.96 -3.44
N TYR A 279 -5.68 14.52 -4.17
CA TYR A 279 -6.48 13.77 -5.14
C TYR A 279 -5.73 13.62 -6.46
N THR A 280 -6.02 12.53 -7.17
CA THR A 280 -5.35 12.19 -8.42
C THR A 280 -6.36 11.72 -9.47
N SER A 281 -6.05 11.94 -10.75
CA SER A 281 -6.68 11.28 -11.88
C SER A 281 -5.76 10.16 -12.38
N VAL A 282 -6.22 8.93 -12.28
CA VAL A 282 -5.47 7.71 -12.57
C VAL A 282 -5.90 7.13 -13.89
N LYS A 283 -4.98 6.96 -14.84
CA LYS A 283 -5.23 6.29 -16.12
C LYS A 283 -5.13 4.78 -15.95
N TRP A 284 -6.24 4.18 -15.52
CA TRP A 284 -6.32 2.76 -15.25
C TRP A 284 -6.35 1.94 -16.54
N PRO A 285 -5.39 1.01 -16.76
CA PRO A 285 -5.39 0.17 -17.96
C PRO A 285 -6.44 -0.93 -17.84
N LEU A 286 -7.37 -0.98 -18.78
CA LEU A 286 -8.27 -2.12 -18.95
C LEU A 286 -7.62 -3.13 -19.88
N ARG A 287 -7.42 -4.37 -19.41
CA ARG A 287 -7.02 -5.51 -20.23
C ARG A 287 -8.21 -6.44 -20.37
N ARG A 288 -8.82 -6.48 -21.54
CA ARG A 288 -9.82 -7.50 -21.81
C ARG A 288 -9.15 -8.87 -21.92
N ALA A 289 -9.74 -9.87 -21.27
CA ALA A 289 -9.20 -11.23 -21.26
C ALA A 289 -9.27 -11.89 -22.65
N HIS A 290 -10.08 -11.36 -23.56
CA HIS A 290 -10.31 -11.91 -24.89
C HIS A 290 -10.00 -10.88 -25.98
N ALA A 291 -9.46 -11.39 -27.10
CA ALA A 291 -9.27 -10.58 -28.28
C ALA A 291 -10.63 -10.22 -28.89
N SER A 292 -10.84 -8.95 -29.17
CA SER A 292 -12.03 -8.44 -29.86
C SER A 292 -11.82 -8.38 -31.36
N LEU A 293 -12.90 -8.56 -32.12
CA LEU A 293 -12.87 -8.37 -33.57
C LEU A 293 -13.02 -6.86 -33.86
N LEU A 294 -12.12 -6.37 -34.68
CA LEU A 294 -12.03 -4.95 -35.06
C LEU A 294 -12.21 -4.81 -36.56
N VAL A 295 -13.03 -3.84 -36.93
CA VAL A 295 -13.23 -3.42 -38.34
C VAL A 295 -13.03 -1.90 -38.45
N PRO A 296 -12.70 -1.35 -39.63
CA PRO A 296 -12.70 0.08 -39.86
C PRO A 296 -14.03 0.70 -39.42
N LYS A 297 -14.00 1.88 -38.77
CA LYS A 297 -15.25 2.59 -38.37
C LYS A 297 -16.21 2.80 -39.51
N THR A 298 -15.68 3.02 -40.73
CA THR A 298 -16.43 3.23 -41.95
C THR A 298 -17.00 1.93 -42.54
N SER A 299 -16.64 0.76 -42.03
CA SER A 299 -17.20 -0.52 -42.45
C SER A 299 -18.52 -0.86 -41.75
N VAL A 300 -18.86 -0.13 -40.66
CA VAL A 300 -20.08 -0.38 -39.88
C VAL A 300 -21.20 0.55 -40.38
N VAL A 301 -22.24 -0.05 -40.92
CA VAL A 301 -23.46 0.63 -41.30
C VAL A 301 -24.47 0.55 -40.18
N THR A 302 -25.01 1.68 -39.76
CA THR A 302 -26.07 1.77 -38.75
C THR A 302 -27.30 2.40 -39.37
N THR A 303 -28.37 1.66 -39.43
CA THR A 303 -29.71 2.12 -39.86
C THR A 303 -30.64 2.20 -38.66
N THR A 304 -31.84 2.68 -38.85
CA THR A 304 -32.88 2.69 -37.80
C THR A 304 -33.28 1.31 -37.31
N GLU A 305 -33.08 0.27 -38.12
CA GLU A 305 -33.55 -1.09 -37.81
C GLU A 305 -32.42 -2.00 -37.34
N ARG A 306 -31.17 -1.80 -37.82
CA ARG A 306 -30.04 -2.72 -37.55
C ARG A 306 -28.69 -2.06 -37.75
N THR A 307 -27.68 -2.65 -37.12
CA THR A 307 -26.24 -2.37 -37.33
C THR A 307 -25.61 -3.59 -37.97
N PHE A 308 -24.90 -3.41 -39.08
CA PHE A 308 -24.29 -4.52 -39.81
C PHE A 308 -22.98 -4.11 -40.48
N VAL A 309 -22.19 -5.10 -40.85
CA VAL A 309 -21.05 -4.95 -41.75
C VAL A 309 -21.31 -5.77 -43.02
N ILE A 310 -20.69 -5.38 -44.10
CA ILE A 310 -20.84 -6.09 -45.40
C ILE A 310 -19.57 -6.95 -45.56
N ARG A 311 -19.74 -8.27 -45.43
CA ARG A 311 -18.67 -9.26 -45.63
C ARG A 311 -18.62 -9.64 -47.12
N ASN A 312 -17.41 -9.77 -47.63
CA ASN A 312 -17.22 -10.40 -48.96
C ASN A 312 -17.21 -11.92 -48.78
N HIS A 313 -18.24 -12.58 -49.27
CA HIS A 313 -18.34 -14.03 -49.32
C HIS A 313 -18.28 -14.47 -50.76
N ASP A 314 -17.13 -15.05 -51.17
CA ASP A 314 -16.88 -15.54 -52.56
C ASP A 314 -17.23 -14.53 -53.66
N GLY A 315 -16.89 -13.25 -53.46
CA GLY A 315 -17.15 -12.17 -54.43
C GLY A 315 -18.52 -11.58 -54.34
N THR A 316 -19.36 -11.95 -53.38
CA THR A 316 -20.70 -11.41 -53.14
C THR A 316 -20.83 -10.72 -51.79
N ALA A 317 -21.68 -9.69 -51.72
CA ALA A 317 -21.97 -8.95 -50.51
C ALA A 317 -22.89 -9.75 -49.58
N GLU A 318 -22.43 -10.03 -48.38
CA GLU A 318 -23.20 -10.66 -47.30
C GLU A 318 -23.36 -9.70 -46.13
N TRP A 319 -24.58 -9.42 -45.71
CA TRP A 319 -24.84 -8.57 -44.57
C TRP A 319 -24.77 -9.35 -43.27
N VAL A 320 -23.77 -9.01 -42.45
CA VAL A 320 -23.58 -9.64 -41.12
C VAL A 320 -24.00 -8.66 -40.05
N ASN A 321 -25.08 -8.98 -39.31
CA ASN A 321 -25.53 -8.17 -38.20
C ASN A 321 -24.46 -8.19 -37.10
N VAL A 322 -24.13 -7.01 -36.57
CA VAL A 322 -23.12 -6.86 -35.52
C VAL A 322 -23.60 -5.89 -34.45
N VAL A 323 -23.08 -6.09 -33.22
CA VAL A 323 -23.20 -5.11 -32.14
C VAL A 323 -21.92 -4.29 -32.15
N LYS A 324 -22.05 -2.97 -32.29
CA LYS A 324 -20.93 -2.03 -32.26
C LYS A 324 -20.44 -1.86 -30.81
N GLY A 325 -19.16 -2.10 -30.57
CA GLY A 325 -18.48 -1.92 -29.31
C GLY A 325 -17.61 -0.66 -29.28
N THR A 326 -16.51 -0.73 -28.56
CA THR A 326 -15.60 0.39 -28.27
C THR A 326 -14.77 0.77 -29.50
N PRO A 327 -14.58 2.08 -29.78
CA PRO A 327 -13.66 2.55 -30.82
C PRO A 327 -12.19 2.43 -30.35
N ASP A 328 -11.30 1.99 -31.28
CA ASP A 328 -9.85 1.89 -31.08
C ASP A 328 -9.11 2.52 -32.26
N GLY A 329 -8.73 3.79 -32.17
CA GLY A 329 -8.16 4.56 -33.27
C GLY A 329 -9.14 4.66 -34.46
N ASP A 330 -8.72 4.22 -35.63
CA ASP A 330 -9.56 4.18 -36.85
C ASP A 330 -10.45 2.94 -36.95
N LEU A 331 -10.28 2.00 -36.01
CA LEU A 331 -11.06 0.77 -35.95
C LEU A 331 -12.17 0.89 -34.89
N THR A 332 -13.15 0.01 -34.98
CA THR A 332 -14.19 -0.17 -33.97
C THR A 332 -14.40 -1.64 -33.69
N GLU A 333 -14.63 -1.96 -32.43
CA GLU A 333 -14.99 -3.31 -32.02
C GLU A 333 -16.36 -3.68 -32.53
N VAL A 334 -16.49 -4.93 -32.98
CA VAL A 334 -17.76 -5.51 -33.39
C VAL A 334 -17.92 -6.92 -32.80
N SER A 335 -19.12 -7.24 -32.40
CA SER A 335 -19.51 -8.58 -31.96
C SER A 335 -20.60 -9.11 -32.89
N GLY A 336 -20.39 -10.27 -33.49
CA GLY A 336 -21.31 -10.87 -34.46
C GLY A 336 -20.72 -12.13 -35.08
N ASN A 337 -21.37 -12.65 -36.09
CA ASN A 337 -20.92 -13.86 -36.80
C ASN A 337 -19.78 -13.54 -37.79
N LEU A 338 -18.65 -13.02 -37.25
CA LEU A 338 -17.43 -12.70 -37.99
C LEU A 338 -16.27 -13.50 -37.46
N ARG A 339 -15.25 -13.72 -38.30
CA ARG A 339 -13.99 -14.37 -37.93
C ARG A 339 -12.83 -13.45 -38.26
N SER A 340 -11.75 -13.60 -37.52
CA SER A 340 -10.48 -12.96 -37.87
C SER A 340 -10.05 -13.38 -39.27
N GLY A 341 -9.72 -12.40 -40.12
CA GLY A 341 -9.36 -12.63 -41.52
C GLY A 341 -10.52 -12.49 -42.50
N ASP A 342 -11.79 -12.43 -42.06
CA ASP A 342 -12.90 -12.12 -42.94
C ASP A 342 -12.65 -10.76 -43.63
N MET A 343 -12.98 -10.67 -44.92
CA MET A 343 -12.85 -9.43 -45.70
C MET A 343 -14.16 -8.67 -45.66
N VAL A 344 -14.15 -7.45 -45.14
CA VAL A 344 -15.31 -6.58 -45.07
C VAL A 344 -15.11 -5.34 -45.93
N VAL A 345 -16.22 -4.78 -46.44
CA VAL A 345 -16.18 -3.53 -47.19
C VAL A 345 -15.70 -2.40 -46.30
N ARG A 346 -14.61 -1.73 -46.71
CA ARG A 346 -13.96 -0.68 -45.90
C ARG A 346 -14.83 0.57 -45.71
N ARG A 347 -15.57 0.94 -46.75
CA ARG A 347 -16.56 2.03 -46.75
C ARG A 347 -17.91 1.47 -47.15
N ALA A 348 -18.60 0.90 -46.16
CA ALA A 348 -19.89 0.30 -46.38
C ALA A 348 -21.00 1.37 -46.35
N THR A 349 -21.96 1.23 -47.28
CA THR A 349 -23.20 2.02 -47.33
C THR A 349 -24.39 1.09 -47.43
N ASP A 350 -25.57 1.52 -47.05
CA ASP A 350 -26.84 0.80 -47.18
C ASP A 350 -27.30 0.60 -48.62
N GLU A 351 -26.64 1.28 -49.56
CA GLU A 351 -26.90 1.14 -51.00
C GLU A 351 -26.35 -0.20 -51.55
N ILE A 352 -25.34 -0.79 -50.91
CA ILE A 352 -24.78 -2.09 -51.30
C ILE A 352 -25.75 -3.19 -50.86
N ARG A 353 -26.54 -3.70 -51.81
CA ARG A 353 -27.56 -4.72 -51.51
C ARG A 353 -26.93 -6.09 -51.24
N GLU A 354 -27.61 -6.84 -50.39
CA GLU A 354 -27.24 -8.23 -50.12
C GLU A 354 -27.26 -9.07 -51.39
N GLY A 355 -26.23 -9.89 -51.62
CA GLY A 355 -26.07 -10.69 -52.84
C GLY A 355 -25.49 -9.96 -54.04
N SER A 356 -25.20 -8.66 -53.94
CA SER A 356 -24.60 -7.90 -55.07
C SER A 356 -23.11 -8.32 -55.28
N PRO A 357 -22.62 -8.37 -56.54
CA PRO A 357 -21.22 -8.72 -56.78
C PRO A 357 -20.28 -7.61 -56.33
N LEU A 358 -19.26 -8.00 -55.54
CA LEU A 358 -18.19 -7.12 -55.06
C LEU A 358 -16.92 -7.39 -55.90
N THR A 359 -16.51 -6.43 -56.73
CA THR A 359 -15.20 -6.46 -57.38
C THR A 359 -14.18 -5.81 -56.45
N GLY A 360 -13.53 -6.63 -55.60
CA GLY A 360 -12.56 -6.15 -54.62
C GLY A 360 -11.16 -6.04 -55.19
N SER A 361 -10.55 -4.87 -55.12
CA SER A 361 -9.11 -4.70 -55.23
C SER A 361 -8.49 -4.93 -53.83
N LYS A 362 -7.69 -5.98 -53.67
CA LYS A 362 -6.90 -6.25 -52.48
C LYS A 362 -5.71 -5.28 -52.45
N LYS A 363 -5.79 -4.19 -51.72
CA LYS A 363 -4.62 -3.35 -51.45
C LYS A 363 -3.82 -3.99 -50.34
N SER A 364 -2.62 -4.49 -50.67
CA SER A 364 -1.60 -4.94 -49.66
C SER A 364 -1.24 -3.78 -48.72
N PRO A 365 -0.80 -4.11 -47.49
CA PRO A 365 -0.57 -3.19 -46.36
C PRO A 365 0.43 -2.09 -46.66
#